data_95e8f893da549351b7d90102d6de2c04
#
_entry.id   95e8f893da549351b7d90102d6de2c04
#
_cell.length_a   1.000
_cell.length_b   1.000
_cell.length_c   1.000
_cell.angle_alpha   90.00
_cell.angle_beta   90.00
_cell.angle_gamma   90.00
#
_symmetry.space_group_name_H-M   'P 1'
#
loop_
_entity.id
_entity.type
_entity.pdbx_description
1 polymer ?
#
loop_
_entity_poly.entity_id
_entity_poly.type
_entity_poly.pdbx_seq_one_letter_code
_entity_poly.pdbx_strand_id
1 'polypeptide(L)'
;MNTTPTQTPVAAVIVLAAGGGTRMKSKRSKLLHAVAGRPMLSYAVDAARALEPRRLVVVVGHLREQVEAHLAEYCPEALTVEQPVRNGTGGAVAVGMEKLADVQGEVVVTYGDVPMLNGETLKALVAAHRADQNSCTVLTAMIPDPTGYGRIVREAGQVARIVEHKDATEAERALSEIYSGIMAVPARLLRGWLGRLTNDNAQGEYYLTDVVAMAVADGVPVVAHRIDDALQVAGVNSPLQLAELERAHQARQARALMEAGVRLMDPARFDLRDDARRGVRGELLCGPDVEIDVGCIFTGRVEIGEGAQIGAHCCIAHARIAAGAVIHPFTHIDGEAAGVRVGAGALVGPFARLRPGAELGPEVHIGNFVEVKNSSLAAGAKANHLAYLGDATVGERVNYGAGSITANYDGAHKHRTVIEADAHIGSNCVLVAPVTIGAGGTVGGGSTITKSTPPGALSVARGKQVNISGWQRPAKKPAGGGA
;
A
#
# COMPACT_ATOMS: atom_id res chain seq x y z
N MET A 1 -33.55 -14.73 -6.41
CA MET A 1 -32.82 -13.75 -7.20
C MET A 1 -33.10 -12.38 -6.58
N ASN A 2 -32.24 -11.94 -5.68
CA ASN A 2 -32.31 -10.58 -5.13
C ASN A 2 -31.63 -9.63 -6.13
N THR A 3 -32.43 -8.98 -6.96
CA THR A 3 -31.96 -7.84 -7.75
C THR A 3 -31.73 -6.68 -6.79
N THR A 4 -30.49 -6.44 -6.40
CA THR A 4 -30.08 -5.19 -5.77
C THR A 4 -30.57 -4.06 -6.68
N PRO A 5 -31.33 -3.05 -6.19
CA PRO A 5 -31.77 -1.96 -7.03
C PRO A 5 -30.54 -1.25 -7.59
N THR A 6 -30.42 -1.21 -8.93
CA THR A 6 -29.39 -0.44 -9.63
C THR A 6 -29.51 1.02 -9.19
N GLN A 7 -28.56 1.47 -8.39
CA GLN A 7 -28.51 2.88 -7.98
C GLN A 7 -28.38 3.74 -9.24
N THR A 8 -29.25 4.73 -9.38
CA THR A 8 -29.13 5.69 -10.49
C THR A 8 -27.78 6.39 -10.39
N PRO A 9 -26.96 6.43 -11.46
CA PRO A 9 -25.68 7.09 -11.46
C PRO A 9 -25.79 8.56 -11.00
N VAL A 10 -24.81 9.04 -10.24
CA VAL A 10 -24.71 10.45 -9.86
C VAL A 10 -24.37 11.29 -11.08
N ALA A 11 -24.94 12.47 -11.20
CA ALA A 11 -24.72 13.31 -12.37
C ALA A 11 -23.25 13.73 -12.52
N ALA A 12 -22.63 14.17 -11.43
CA ALA A 12 -21.19 14.44 -11.41
C ALA A 12 -20.58 14.37 -10.01
N VAL A 13 -19.27 14.12 -9.96
CA VAL A 13 -18.45 14.28 -8.75
C VAL A 13 -17.31 15.26 -9.05
N ILE A 14 -17.07 16.20 -8.14
CA ILE A 14 -15.93 17.12 -8.16
C ILE A 14 -15.00 16.75 -7.01
N VAL A 15 -13.75 16.42 -7.32
CA VAL A 15 -12.68 16.15 -6.33
C VAL A 15 -11.78 17.37 -6.27
N LEU A 16 -11.69 18.04 -5.12
CA LEU A 16 -10.84 19.20 -4.92
C LEU A 16 -9.40 18.75 -4.63
N ALA A 17 -8.50 19.08 -5.53
CA ALA A 17 -7.10 18.67 -5.54
C ALA A 17 -6.10 19.83 -5.78
N ALA A 18 -6.54 21.07 -5.62
CA ALA A 18 -5.75 22.27 -5.93
C ALA A 18 -4.90 22.82 -4.76
N GLY A 19 -5.04 22.26 -3.56
CA GLY A 19 -4.42 22.76 -2.33
C GLY A 19 -2.89 22.79 -2.37
N GLY A 20 -2.27 23.85 -1.83
CA GLY A 20 -0.82 24.11 -1.91
C GLY A 20 0.08 23.18 -1.11
N GLY A 21 -0.43 22.48 -0.08
CA GLY A 21 0.33 21.49 0.69
C GLY A 21 1.60 22.01 1.37
N THR A 22 1.73 23.29 1.65
CA THR A 22 2.97 23.91 2.16
C THR A 22 3.49 23.31 3.46
N ARG A 23 2.60 22.85 4.33
CA ARG A 23 2.94 22.18 5.59
C ARG A 23 3.61 20.80 5.42
N MET A 24 3.50 20.19 4.22
CA MET A 24 4.19 18.93 3.91
C MET A 24 5.70 19.11 3.71
N LYS A 25 6.16 20.33 3.41
CA LYS A 25 7.58 20.66 3.15
C LYS A 25 8.23 19.72 2.14
N SER A 26 7.52 19.36 1.08
CA SER A 26 7.89 18.36 0.08
C SER A 26 7.87 18.94 -1.33
N LYS A 27 8.74 18.43 -2.21
CA LYS A 27 8.71 18.70 -3.66
C LYS A 27 7.66 17.82 -4.37
N ARG A 28 7.09 16.84 -3.67
CA ARG A 28 6.01 15.99 -4.14
C ARG A 28 4.67 16.61 -3.77
N SER A 29 3.69 16.54 -4.66
CA SER A 29 2.33 16.96 -4.35
C SER A 29 1.83 16.28 -3.08
N LYS A 30 1.15 17.03 -2.20
CA LYS A 30 0.53 16.50 -0.97
C LYS A 30 -0.31 15.26 -1.25
N LEU A 31 -1.07 15.29 -2.32
CA LEU A 31 -2.02 14.26 -2.70
C LEU A 31 -1.38 12.94 -3.16
N LEU A 32 -0.10 12.99 -3.52
CA LEU A 32 0.65 11.83 -3.96
C LEU A 32 1.48 11.17 -2.85
N HIS A 33 1.44 11.70 -1.63
CA HIS A 33 1.96 10.97 -0.47
C HIS A 33 1.08 9.76 -0.20
N ALA A 34 1.73 8.66 0.18
CA ALA A 34 1.05 7.39 0.32
C ALA A 34 0.54 7.16 1.75
N VAL A 35 -0.62 6.52 1.84
CA VAL A 35 -1.14 5.81 3.01
C VAL A 35 -1.21 4.34 2.62
N ALA A 36 -0.69 3.45 3.44
CA ALA A 36 -0.62 2.02 3.16
C ALA A 36 -0.08 1.69 1.74
N GLY A 37 0.98 2.40 1.32
CA GLY A 37 1.61 2.20 0.01
C GLY A 37 0.91 2.85 -1.18
N ARG A 38 -0.25 3.50 -1.00
CA ARG A 38 -1.09 4.04 -2.06
C ARG A 38 -1.26 5.56 -1.94
N PRO A 39 -1.15 6.35 -3.04
CA PRO A 39 -1.38 7.79 -3.02
C PRO A 39 -2.75 8.18 -2.45
N MET A 40 -2.82 9.23 -1.64
CA MET A 40 -4.07 9.70 -1.05
C MET A 40 -5.13 10.01 -2.10
N LEU A 41 -4.74 10.64 -3.21
CA LEU A 41 -5.66 10.95 -4.30
C LEU A 41 -6.33 9.70 -4.88
N SER A 42 -5.62 8.57 -4.94
CA SER A 42 -6.18 7.32 -5.46
C SER A 42 -7.35 6.80 -4.60
N TYR A 43 -7.28 6.98 -3.27
CA TYR A 43 -8.39 6.65 -2.39
C TYR A 43 -9.61 7.55 -2.65
N ALA A 44 -9.39 8.87 -2.74
CA ALA A 44 -10.47 9.83 -2.99
C ALA A 44 -11.14 9.59 -4.35
N VAL A 45 -10.35 9.28 -5.38
CA VAL A 45 -10.85 8.95 -6.72
C VAL A 45 -11.67 7.66 -6.70
N ASP A 46 -11.22 6.62 -6.00
CA ASP A 46 -11.98 5.37 -5.88
C ASP A 46 -13.30 5.55 -5.12
N ALA A 47 -13.30 6.33 -4.04
CA ALA A 47 -14.52 6.68 -3.34
C ALA A 47 -15.52 7.41 -4.28
N ALA A 48 -15.01 8.35 -5.09
CA ALA A 48 -15.80 9.06 -6.09
C ALA A 48 -16.34 8.11 -7.19
N ARG A 49 -15.51 7.20 -7.71
CA ARG A 49 -15.89 6.20 -8.73
C ARG A 49 -16.95 5.22 -8.24
N ALA A 50 -16.98 4.93 -6.93
CA ALA A 50 -18.00 4.06 -6.34
C ALA A 50 -19.43 4.62 -6.47
N LEU A 51 -19.59 5.92 -6.75
CA LEU A 51 -20.87 6.56 -7.07
C LEU A 51 -21.28 6.38 -8.54
N GLU A 52 -20.44 5.77 -9.37
CA GLU A 52 -20.63 5.61 -10.82
C GLU A 52 -21.04 6.94 -11.50
N PRO A 53 -20.27 8.03 -11.29
CA PRO A 53 -20.66 9.35 -11.79
C PRO A 53 -20.63 9.39 -13.32
N ARG A 54 -21.60 10.09 -13.93
CA ARG A 54 -21.57 10.35 -15.37
C ARG A 54 -20.36 11.19 -15.79
N ARG A 55 -19.90 12.07 -14.88
CA ARG A 55 -18.67 12.87 -15.02
C ARG A 55 -17.92 12.93 -13.70
N LEU A 56 -16.64 12.67 -13.75
CA LEU A 56 -15.69 12.87 -12.66
C LEU A 56 -14.75 14.00 -13.01
N VAL A 57 -14.75 15.07 -12.22
CA VAL A 57 -13.89 16.25 -12.41
C VAL A 57 -12.92 16.34 -11.25
N VAL A 58 -11.63 16.48 -11.53
CA VAL A 58 -10.60 16.73 -10.54
C VAL A 58 -10.06 18.13 -10.73
N VAL A 59 -10.25 18.99 -9.73
CA VAL A 59 -9.75 20.37 -9.75
C VAL A 59 -8.32 20.38 -9.25
N VAL A 60 -7.38 20.65 -10.14
CA VAL A 60 -5.93 20.64 -9.89
C VAL A 60 -5.38 22.07 -9.73
N GLY A 61 -4.20 22.19 -9.12
CA GLY A 61 -3.56 23.50 -8.91
C GLY A 61 -2.07 23.36 -8.63
N HIS A 62 -1.63 23.46 -7.39
CA HIS A 62 -0.21 23.35 -7.05
C HIS A 62 0.39 21.98 -7.45
N LEU A 63 1.52 22.00 -8.18
CA LEU A 63 2.17 20.80 -8.73
C LEU A 63 1.22 19.95 -9.61
N ARG A 64 0.38 20.62 -10.39
CA ARG A 64 -0.67 20.00 -11.21
C ARG A 64 -0.11 18.91 -12.13
N GLU A 65 1.07 19.12 -12.72
CA GLU A 65 1.68 18.17 -13.65
C GLU A 65 1.89 16.78 -13.01
N GLN A 66 2.25 16.75 -11.72
CA GLN A 66 2.40 15.49 -10.99
C GLN A 66 1.04 14.81 -10.76
N VAL A 67 0.01 15.60 -10.45
CA VAL A 67 -1.35 15.10 -10.20
C VAL A 67 -1.97 14.60 -11.50
N GLU A 68 -1.85 15.36 -12.58
CA GLU A 68 -2.35 15.00 -13.92
C GLU A 68 -1.65 13.75 -14.46
N ALA A 69 -0.33 13.64 -14.32
CA ALA A 69 0.42 12.44 -14.71
C ALA A 69 -0.08 11.19 -13.95
N HIS A 70 -0.31 11.32 -12.64
CA HIS A 70 -0.86 10.23 -11.84
C HIS A 70 -2.28 9.85 -12.28
N LEU A 71 -3.14 10.83 -12.53
CA LEU A 71 -4.52 10.58 -12.97
C LEU A 71 -4.58 9.94 -14.36
N ALA A 72 -3.70 10.34 -15.28
CA ALA A 72 -3.63 9.76 -16.62
C ALA A 72 -3.39 8.23 -16.61
N GLU A 73 -2.65 7.75 -15.62
CA GLU A 73 -2.41 6.31 -15.42
C GLU A 73 -3.52 5.64 -14.59
N TYR A 74 -3.97 6.33 -13.53
CA TYR A 74 -4.85 5.72 -12.52
C TYR A 74 -6.34 5.82 -12.85
N CYS A 75 -6.76 6.94 -13.44
CA CYS A 75 -8.17 7.26 -13.74
C CYS A 75 -8.26 8.13 -15.01
N PRO A 76 -7.96 7.55 -16.19
CA PRO A 76 -7.89 8.31 -17.44
C PRO A 76 -9.22 8.94 -17.87
N GLU A 77 -10.34 8.46 -17.33
CA GLU A 77 -11.68 9.03 -17.58
C GLU A 77 -11.96 10.31 -16.78
N ALA A 78 -11.13 10.65 -15.78
CA ALA A 78 -11.31 11.87 -14.99
C ALA A 78 -10.95 13.12 -15.81
N LEU A 79 -11.85 14.09 -15.81
CA LEU A 79 -11.59 15.40 -16.40
C LEU A 79 -10.80 16.24 -15.43
N THR A 80 -9.63 16.74 -15.82
CA THR A 80 -8.88 17.69 -15.01
C THR A 80 -9.20 19.13 -15.41
N VAL A 81 -9.20 20.02 -14.41
CA VAL A 81 -9.33 21.46 -14.61
C VAL A 81 -8.45 22.20 -13.61
N GLU A 82 -7.71 23.20 -14.11
CA GLU A 82 -6.83 23.99 -13.25
C GLU A 82 -7.58 25.09 -12.53
N GLN A 83 -7.34 25.23 -11.21
CA GLN A 83 -7.66 26.44 -10.47
C GLN A 83 -6.45 27.39 -10.56
N PRO A 84 -6.49 28.40 -11.43
CA PRO A 84 -5.31 29.25 -11.70
C PRO A 84 -4.98 30.17 -10.52
N VAL A 85 -6.00 30.60 -9.80
CA VAL A 85 -5.87 31.45 -8.61
C VAL A 85 -6.46 30.70 -7.41
N ARG A 86 -5.64 30.44 -6.39
CA ARG A 86 -6.07 29.80 -5.15
C ARG A 86 -6.84 30.80 -4.29
N ASN A 87 -8.10 30.94 -4.59
CA ASN A 87 -9.03 31.92 -3.99
C ASN A 87 -10.09 31.24 -3.10
N GLY A 88 -9.80 30.04 -2.59
CA GLY A 88 -10.67 29.30 -1.69
C GLY A 88 -11.39 28.12 -2.34
N THR A 89 -12.13 27.38 -1.51
CA THR A 89 -12.83 26.14 -1.90
C THR A 89 -14.02 26.43 -2.81
N GLY A 90 -14.73 27.53 -2.61
CA GLY A 90 -15.81 27.98 -3.49
C GLY A 90 -15.30 28.29 -4.90
N GLY A 91 -14.14 28.98 -5.00
CA GLY A 91 -13.48 29.22 -6.28
C GLY A 91 -13.06 27.94 -7.00
N ALA A 92 -12.56 26.95 -6.26
CA ALA A 92 -12.22 25.63 -6.82
C ALA A 92 -13.44 24.90 -7.38
N VAL A 93 -14.55 24.91 -6.64
CA VAL A 93 -15.81 24.30 -7.11
C VAL A 93 -16.37 25.04 -8.32
N ALA A 94 -16.27 26.37 -8.34
CA ALA A 94 -16.73 27.17 -9.48
C ALA A 94 -16.01 26.78 -10.78
N VAL A 95 -14.68 26.63 -10.74
CA VAL A 95 -13.87 26.16 -11.88
C VAL A 95 -14.25 24.72 -12.27
N GLY A 96 -14.47 23.84 -11.30
CA GLY A 96 -14.98 22.49 -11.55
C GLY A 96 -16.33 22.47 -12.25
N MET A 97 -17.24 23.36 -11.86
CA MET A 97 -18.57 23.49 -12.45
C MET A 97 -18.56 24.01 -13.90
N GLU A 98 -17.51 24.67 -14.36
CA GLU A 98 -17.35 25.07 -15.77
C GLU A 98 -17.31 23.83 -16.70
N LYS A 99 -16.68 22.74 -16.25
CA LYS A 99 -16.66 21.44 -16.96
C LYS A 99 -18.00 20.70 -16.92
N LEU A 100 -18.94 21.19 -16.13
CA LEU A 100 -20.24 20.59 -15.87
C LEU A 100 -21.40 21.51 -16.31
N ALA A 101 -21.15 22.48 -17.22
CA ALA A 101 -22.13 23.51 -17.59
C ALA A 101 -23.47 22.95 -18.07
N ASP A 102 -23.45 21.80 -18.78
CA ASP A 102 -24.61 21.09 -19.30
C ASP A 102 -25.20 20.04 -18.35
N VAL A 103 -24.55 19.78 -17.20
CA VAL A 103 -24.97 18.76 -16.26
C VAL A 103 -26.22 19.20 -15.48
N GLN A 104 -27.21 18.30 -15.50
CA GLN A 104 -28.41 18.38 -14.69
C GLN A 104 -28.38 17.26 -13.64
N GLY A 105 -29.03 17.45 -12.47
CA GLY A 105 -29.04 16.50 -11.37
C GLY A 105 -28.11 16.91 -10.23
N GLU A 106 -27.76 15.96 -9.39
CA GLU A 106 -26.91 16.19 -8.23
C GLU A 106 -25.40 16.18 -8.57
N VAL A 107 -24.68 17.07 -7.92
CA VAL A 107 -23.22 17.13 -7.90
C VAL A 107 -22.73 16.82 -6.50
N VAL A 108 -21.79 15.89 -6.38
CA VAL A 108 -21.09 15.62 -5.12
C VAL A 108 -19.75 16.32 -5.16
N VAL A 109 -19.41 17.07 -4.12
CA VAL A 109 -18.10 17.69 -3.92
C VAL A 109 -17.36 16.93 -2.84
N THR A 110 -16.12 16.53 -3.09
CA THR A 110 -15.23 15.85 -2.16
C THR A 110 -13.79 16.34 -2.29
N TYR A 111 -12.88 15.85 -1.47
CA TYR A 111 -11.51 16.31 -1.35
C TYR A 111 -10.50 15.20 -1.61
N GLY A 112 -9.42 15.51 -2.31
CA GLY A 112 -8.34 14.58 -2.63
C GLY A 112 -7.42 14.24 -1.47
N ASP A 113 -7.50 14.97 -0.35
CA ASP A 113 -6.68 14.80 0.85
C ASP A 113 -7.42 14.18 2.04
N VAL A 114 -8.58 13.56 1.78
CA VAL A 114 -9.38 12.80 2.75
C VAL A 114 -9.41 11.32 2.34
N PRO A 115 -8.30 10.59 2.49
CA PRO A 115 -8.13 9.26 1.88
C PRO A 115 -8.95 8.15 2.55
N MET A 116 -9.43 8.34 3.78
CA MET A 116 -10.21 7.30 4.47
C MET A 116 -11.70 7.34 4.18
N LEU A 117 -12.16 8.33 3.43
CA LEU A 117 -13.53 8.38 2.94
C LEU A 117 -13.77 7.19 2.00
N ASN A 118 -14.82 6.43 2.26
CA ASN A 118 -15.17 5.27 1.44
C ASN A 118 -16.41 5.51 0.57
N GLY A 119 -16.57 4.66 -0.45
CA GLY A 119 -17.68 4.76 -1.38
C GLY A 119 -19.05 4.54 -0.74
N GLU A 120 -19.16 3.70 0.28
CA GLU A 120 -20.44 3.42 0.96
C GLU A 120 -20.96 4.64 1.71
N THR A 121 -20.06 5.40 2.34
CA THR A 121 -20.41 6.68 2.98
C THR A 121 -20.90 7.70 1.97
N LEU A 122 -20.25 7.79 0.80
CA LEU A 122 -20.71 8.67 -0.27
C LEU A 122 -22.06 8.22 -0.85
N LYS A 123 -22.29 6.91 -1.01
CA LYS A 123 -23.59 6.38 -1.42
C LYS A 123 -24.69 6.71 -0.41
N ALA A 124 -24.40 6.59 0.90
CA ALA A 124 -25.34 6.96 1.95
C ALA A 124 -25.66 8.46 1.95
N LEU A 125 -24.66 9.32 1.73
CA LEU A 125 -24.85 10.77 1.55
C LEU A 125 -25.77 11.08 0.37
N VAL A 126 -25.55 10.44 -0.79
CA VAL A 126 -26.39 10.61 -1.98
C VAL A 126 -27.80 10.07 -1.76
N ALA A 127 -27.94 8.96 -1.05
CA ALA A 127 -29.25 8.42 -0.70
C ALA A 127 -30.03 9.39 0.20
N ALA A 128 -29.39 9.98 1.21
CA ALA A 128 -30.00 11.00 2.07
C ALA A 128 -30.39 12.25 1.27
N HIS A 129 -29.52 12.69 0.34
CA HIS A 129 -29.79 13.81 -0.56
C HIS A 129 -31.03 13.57 -1.45
N ARG A 130 -31.16 12.36 -2.01
CA ARG A 130 -32.30 12.02 -2.89
C ARG A 130 -33.62 11.84 -2.14
N ALA A 131 -33.57 11.40 -0.88
CA ALA A 131 -34.75 11.27 -0.05
C ALA A 131 -35.41 12.63 0.24
N ASP A 132 -34.59 13.68 0.28
CA ASP A 132 -35.03 15.05 0.61
C ASP A 132 -34.87 15.97 -0.60
N GLN A 133 -35.79 15.80 -1.56
CA GLN A 133 -35.72 16.38 -2.91
C GLN A 133 -35.31 17.86 -2.93
N ASN A 134 -34.26 18.20 -3.71
CA ASN A 134 -33.65 19.53 -3.85
C ASN A 134 -32.98 20.09 -2.60
N SER A 135 -32.53 19.26 -1.66
CA SER A 135 -31.78 19.68 -0.47
C SER A 135 -30.31 20.09 -0.79
N CYS A 136 -29.71 20.81 0.13
CA CYS A 136 -28.24 20.89 0.25
C CYS A 136 -27.84 19.90 1.34
N THR A 137 -27.22 18.79 0.97
CA THR A 137 -26.85 17.74 1.93
C THR A 137 -25.37 17.79 2.23
N VAL A 138 -25.00 17.93 3.50
CA VAL A 138 -23.60 18.04 3.97
C VAL A 138 -23.24 16.84 4.82
N LEU A 139 -22.02 16.32 4.63
CA LEU A 139 -21.47 15.25 5.46
C LEU A 139 -20.86 15.87 6.72
N THR A 140 -21.30 15.40 7.89
CA THR A 140 -20.85 15.89 9.20
C THR A 140 -20.32 14.76 10.08
N ALA A 141 -19.51 15.10 11.07
CA ALA A 141 -19.03 14.16 12.09
C ALA A 141 -18.88 14.88 13.44
N MET A 142 -18.97 14.11 14.51
CA MET A 142 -18.60 14.58 15.85
C MET A 142 -17.15 14.24 16.12
N ILE A 143 -16.31 15.22 16.41
CA ILE A 143 -14.90 14.99 16.71
C ILE A 143 -14.49 15.68 18.01
N PRO A 144 -13.60 15.04 18.82
CA PRO A 144 -13.17 15.60 20.09
C PRO A 144 -12.41 16.92 19.96
N ASP A 145 -11.51 17.01 18.98
CA ASP A 145 -10.76 18.23 18.65
C ASP A 145 -11.13 18.72 17.25
N PRO A 146 -12.06 19.68 17.15
CA PRO A 146 -12.54 20.20 15.88
C PRO A 146 -11.63 21.31 15.29
N THR A 147 -10.46 21.53 15.83
CA THR A 147 -9.55 22.59 15.37
C THR A 147 -9.26 22.50 13.88
N GLY A 148 -9.47 23.61 13.18
CA GLY A 148 -9.21 23.74 11.74
C GLY A 148 -10.36 23.31 10.82
N TYR A 149 -11.45 22.77 11.35
CA TYR A 149 -12.65 22.44 10.57
C TYR A 149 -13.71 23.53 10.65
N GLY A 150 -14.61 23.60 9.67
CA GLY A 150 -15.84 24.35 9.74
C GLY A 150 -16.80 23.75 10.79
N ARG A 151 -17.51 24.58 11.52
CA ARG A 151 -18.50 24.15 12.54
C ARG A 151 -19.91 24.21 11.99
N ILE A 152 -20.70 23.20 12.31
CA ILE A 152 -22.14 23.20 12.03
C ILE A 152 -22.84 24.03 13.10
N VAL A 153 -23.40 25.15 12.70
CA VAL A 153 -24.23 25.99 13.59
C VAL A 153 -25.68 25.62 13.35
N ARG A 154 -26.39 25.30 14.45
CA ARG A 154 -27.79 24.93 14.40
C ARG A 154 -28.70 25.98 15.10
N GLU A 155 -29.86 26.23 14.51
CA GLU A 155 -30.92 27.02 15.09
C GLU A 155 -32.20 26.17 15.14
N ALA A 156 -32.86 26.10 16.28
CA ALA A 156 -34.00 25.21 16.51
C ALA A 156 -33.78 23.76 16.02
N GLY A 157 -32.53 23.24 16.15
CA GLY A 157 -32.17 21.88 15.75
C GLY A 157 -31.82 21.71 14.25
N GLN A 158 -32.15 22.70 13.42
CA GLN A 158 -31.83 22.70 11.99
C GLN A 158 -30.44 23.32 11.71
N VAL A 159 -29.78 22.91 10.63
CA VAL A 159 -28.54 23.54 10.19
C VAL A 159 -28.87 24.94 9.68
N ALA A 160 -28.31 25.96 10.32
CA ALA A 160 -28.46 27.35 9.92
C ALA A 160 -27.31 27.82 9.02
N ARG A 161 -26.08 27.46 9.36
CA ARG A 161 -24.86 27.81 8.61
C ARG A 161 -23.68 26.97 9.02
N ILE A 162 -22.62 27.06 8.23
CA ILE A 162 -21.30 26.56 8.59
C ILE A 162 -20.39 27.77 8.83
N VAL A 163 -19.63 27.78 9.93
CA VAL A 163 -18.66 28.83 10.22
C VAL A 163 -17.25 28.26 10.16
N GLU A 164 -16.38 28.87 9.40
CA GLU A 164 -14.97 28.46 9.31
C GLU A 164 -14.24 28.73 10.63
N HIS A 165 -13.26 27.88 10.96
CA HIS A 165 -12.53 27.99 12.24
C HIS A 165 -11.94 29.38 12.53
N LYS A 166 -11.47 30.09 11.51
CA LYS A 166 -10.85 31.41 11.66
C LYS A 166 -11.86 32.53 11.90
N ASP A 167 -13.07 32.37 11.38
CA ASP A 167 -14.16 33.34 11.51
C ASP A 167 -15.08 33.02 12.71
N ALA A 168 -14.92 31.85 13.33
CA ALA A 168 -15.75 31.37 14.44
C ALA A 168 -15.49 32.15 15.74
N THR A 169 -16.55 32.49 16.46
CA THR A 169 -16.51 32.97 17.84
C THR A 169 -16.02 31.88 18.78
N GLU A 170 -15.68 32.24 20.02
CA GLU A 170 -15.26 31.27 21.04
C GLU A 170 -16.33 30.19 21.29
N ALA A 171 -17.58 30.60 21.38
CA ALA A 171 -18.72 29.68 21.55
C ALA A 171 -18.87 28.72 20.37
N GLU A 172 -18.70 29.19 19.13
CA GLU A 172 -18.76 28.38 17.95
C GLU A 172 -17.57 27.43 17.81
N ARG A 173 -16.36 27.85 18.23
CA ARG A 173 -15.19 26.95 18.28
C ARG A 173 -15.38 25.78 19.22
N ALA A 174 -16.18 25.90 20.26
CA ALA A 174 -16.50 24.85 21.20
C ALA A 174 -17.45 23.78 20.63
N LEU A 175 -18.10 24.03 19.50
CA LEU A 175 -18.97 23.04 18.84
C LEU A 175 -18.13 21.88 18.31
N SER A 176 -18.57 20.64 18.65
CA SER A 176 -17.89 19.41 18.24
C SER A 176 -18.38 18.84 16.90
N GLU A 177 -19.54 19.31 16.40
CA GLU A 177 -20.04 18.90 15.08
C GLU A 177 -19.33 19.69 13.99
N ILE A 178 -18.59 18.96 13.14
CA ILE A 178 -17.81 19.56 12.06
C ILE A 178 -18.43 19.30 10.69
N TYR A 179 -18.16 20.21 9.76
CA TYR A 179 -18.34 20.00 8.34
C TYR A 179 -17.09 19.33 7.76
N SER A 180 -17.30 18.22 7.07
CA SER A 180 -16.18 17.45 6.48
C SER A 180 -15.60 18.05 5.20
N GLY A 181 -16.23 19.06 4.64
CA GLY A 181 -15.93 19.55 3.28
C GLY A 181 -16.80 18.88 2.19
N ILE A 182 -17.46 17.78 2.49
CA ILE A 182 -18.16 16.94 1.51
C ILE A 182 -19.64 17.31 1.49
N MET A 183 -20.20 17.46 0.28
CA MET A 183 -21.61 17.78 0.10
C MET A 183 -22.20 17.18 -1.19
N ALA A 184 -23.52 17.01 -1.20
CA ALA A 184 -24.31 16.69 -2.38
C ALA A 184 -25.34 17.83 -2.61
N VAL A 185 -25.37 18.39 -3.81
CA VAL A 185 -26.19 19.57 -4.12
C VAL A 185 -26.72 19.49 -5.54
N PRO A 186 -27.95 19.92 -5.86
CA PRO A 186 -28.41 20.04 -7.23
C PRO A 186 -27.54 21.03 -8.04
N ALA A 187 -27.05 20.60 -9.19
CA ALA A 187 -26.15 21.41 -10.05
C ALA A 187 -26.69 22.81 -10.32
N ARG A 188 -27.98 22.95 -10.55
CA ARG A 188 -28.64 24.24 -10.82
C ARG A 188 -28.52 25.20 -9.65
N LEU A 189 -28.76 24.70 -8.42
CA LEU A 189 -28.68 25.54 -7.21
C LEU A 189 -27.22 25.91 -6.91
N LEU A 190 -26.32 24.94 -7.01
CA LEU A 190 -24.89 25.15 -6.77
C LEU A 190 -24.32 26.27 -7.68
N ARG A 191 -24.66 26.27 -8.98
CA ARG A 191 -24.23 27.34 -9.91
C ARG A 191 -24.74 28.71 -9.46
N GLY A 192 -26.01 28.81 -9.05
CA GLY A 192 -26.59 30.07 -8.59
C GLY A 192 -25.91 30.61 -7.33
N TRP A 193 -25.58 29.73 -6.37
CA TRP A 193 -24.92 30.11 -5.13
C TRP A 193 -23.45 30.48 -5.34
N LEU A 194 -22.70 29.72 -6.15
CA LEU A 194 -21.32 30.03 -6.48
C LEU A 194 -21.15 31.43 -7.11
N GLY A 195 -22.11 31.85 -7.93
CA GLY A 195 -22.12 33.20 -8.52
C GLY A 195 -22.41 34.36 -7.52
N ARG A 196 -22.86 34.00 -6.30
CA ARG A 196 -23.18 34.94 -5.21
C ARG A 196 -22.12 34.98 -4.12
N LEU A 197 -21.12 34.08 -4.15
CA LEU A 197 -20.06 34.05 -3.15
C LEU A 197 -19.28 35.36 -3.10
N THR A 198 -18.93 35.77 -1.90
CA THR A 198 -18.05 36.89 -1.63
C THR A 198 -16.80 36.38 -0.90
N ASN A 199 -15.77 37.24 -0.86
CA ASN A 199 -14.53 36.93 -0.14
C ASN A 199 -14.31 37.86 1.06
N ASP A 200 -15.38 38.43 1.58
CA ASP A 200 -15.37 39.28 2.77
C ASP A 200 -15.33 38.43 4.05
N ASN A 201 -14.16 37.86 4.33
CA ASN A 201 -13.92 36.98 5.47
C ASN A 201 -12.45 37.05 5.92
N ALA A 202 -12.09 36.42 7.01
CA ALA A 202 -10.76 36.43 7.62
C ALA A 202 -9.62 35.98 6.69
N GLN A 203 -9.90 35.25 5.62
CA GLN A 203 -8.90 34.73 4.68
C GLN A 203 -8.90 35.45 3.33
N GLY A 204 -9.93 36.26 3.03
CA GLY A 204 -10.13 36.85 1.72
C GLY A 204 -10.41 35.86 0.61
N GLU A 205 -11.00 34.71 0.97
CA GLU A 205 -11.26 33.58 0.08
C GLU A 205 -12.75 33.34 -0.16
N TYR A 206 -13.12 32.79 -1.30
CA TYR A 206 -14.49 32.31 -1.55
C TYR A 206 -14.72 30.99 -0.83
N TYR A 207 -15.47 31.04 0.26
CA TYR A 207 -15.75 29.83 1.06
C TYR A 207 -16.91 29.04 0.46
N LEU A 208 -16.69 27.75 0.20
CA LEU A 208 -17.77 26.86 -0.21
C LEU A 208 -18.84 26.69 0.90
N THR A 209 -18.45 26.84 2.15
CA THR A 209 -19.32 26.76 3.33
C THR A 209 -20.43 27.80 3.33
N ASP A 210 -20.24 28.95 2.68
CA ASP A 210 -21.27 30.00 2.58
C ASP A 210 -22.49 29.58 1.74
N VAL A 211 -22.32 28.58 0.87
CA VAL A 211 -23.42 27.96 0.10
C VAL A 211 -24.51 27.43 1.03
N VAL A 212 -24.17 26.96 2.23
CA VAL A 212 -25.14 26.43 3.19
C VAL A 212 -26.04 27.55 3.75
N ALA A 213 -25.44 28.69 4.12
CA ALA A 213 -26.21 29.85 4.58
C ALA A 213 -27.11 30.39 3.46
N MET A 214 -26.64 30.42 2.21
CA MET A 214 -27.43 30.78 1.04
C MET A 214 -28.59 29.82 0.79
N ALA A 215 -28.37 28.52 0.96
CA ALA A 215 -29.43 27.53 0.84
C ALA A 215 -30.54 27.80 1.87
N VAL A 216 -30.19 28.03 3.13
CA VAL A 216 -31.16 28.38 4.20
C VAL A 216 -31.90 29.67 3.86
N ALA A 217 -31.21 30.72 3.41
CA ALA A 217 -31.82 32.01 3.04
C ALA A 217 -32.78 31.88 1.84
N ASP A 218 -32.48 30.99 0.90
CA ASP A 218 -33.31 30.72 -0.28
C ASP A 218 -34.47 29.73 0.04
N GLY A 219 -34.61 29.29 1.32
CA GLY A 219 -35.64 28.35 1.73
C GLY A 219 -35.41 26.90 1.26
N VAL A 220 -34.18 26.56 0.87
CA VAL A 220 -33.80 25.21 0.46
C VAL A 220 -33.41 24.39 1.71
N PRO A 221 -34.01 23.19 1.92
CA PRO A 221 -33.65 22.37 3.06
C PRO A 221 -32.15 22.05 3.11
N VAL A 222 -31.55 22.12 4.31
CA VAL A 222 -30.17 21.68 4.54
C VAL A 222 -30.18 20.43 5.42
N VAL A 223 -29.69 19.32 4.87
CA VAL A 223 -29.62 18.04 5.55
C VAL A 223 -28.18 17.76 6.00
N ALA A 224 -27.97 17.56 7.29
CA ALA A 224 -26.72 17.08 7.83
C ALA A 224 -26.76 15.54 7.91
N HIS A 225 -26.02 14.87 7.02
CA HIS A 225 -25.78 13.44 7.10
C HIS A 225 -24.59 13.19 8.01
N ARG A 226 -24.85 12.79 9.26
CA ARG A 226 -23.81 12.55 10.26
C ARG A 226 -23.30 11.14 10.18
N ILE A 227 -21.96 11.00 10.21
CA ILE A 227 -21.28 9.70 10.33
C ILE A 227 -20.59 9.57 11.69
N ASP A 228 -20.51 8.35 12.19
CA ASP A 228 -19.86 8.04 13.47
C ASP A 228 -18.36 7.84 13.33
N ASP A 229 -17.90 7.41 12.17
CA ASP A 229 -16.49 7.14 11.90
C ASP A 229 -15.74 8.41 11.45
N ALA A 230 -15.25 9.16 12.44
CA ALA A 230 -14.53 10.41 12.23
C ALA A 230 -13.23 10.26 11.40
N LEU A 231 -12.64 9.06 11.34
CA LEU A 231 -11.44 8.83 10.53
C LEU A 231 -11.72 9.02 9.03
N GLN A 232 -12.95 8.77 8.59
CA GLN A 232 -13.33 8.95 7.19
C GLN A 232 -13.29 10.41 6.72
N VAL A 233 -13.34 11.36 7.64
CA VAL A 233 -13.29 12.80 7.32
C VAL A 233 -11.97 13.47 7.73
N ALA A 234 -11.01 12.66 8.16
CA ALA A 234 -9.69 13.18 8.54
C ALA A 234 -8.89 13.64 7.32
N GLY A 235 -8.64 14.92 7.23
CA GLY A 235 -7.83 15.53 6.19
C GLY A 235 -6.34 15.53 6.56
N VAL A 236 -5.47 15.25 5.58
CA VAL A 236 -4.02 15.23 5.76
C VAL A 236 -3.39 16.51 5.21
N ASN A 237 -2.73 17.28 6.06
CA ASN A 237 -2.07 18.53 5.70
C ASN A 237 -0.60 18.62 6.12
N SER A 238 -0.10 17.66 6.92
CA SER A 238 1.27 17.62 7.41
C SER A 238 1.79 16.18 7.48
N PRO A 239 3.13 15.98 7.54
CA PRO A 239 3.70 14.65 7.74
C PRO A 239 3.25 13.98 9.04
N LEU A 240 2.99 14.77 10.10
CA LEU A 240 2.46 14.26 11.36
C LEU A 240 1.08 13.66 11.17
N GLN A 241 0.15 14.42 10.58
CA GLN A 241 -1.20 13.93 10.28
C GLN A 241 -1.19 12.72 9.34
N LEU A 242 -0.27 12.69 8.37
CA LEU A 242 -0.08 11.53 7.50
C LEU A 242 0.31 10.28 8.30
N ALA A 243 1.26 10.41 9.23
CA ALA A 243 1.72 9.29 10.06
C ALA A 243 0.63 8.80 11.03
N GLU A 244 -0.13 9.71 11.62
CA GLU A 244 -1.26 9.39 12.50
C GLU A 244 -2.35 8.63 11.73
N LEU A 245 -2.69 9.10 10.52
CA LEU A 245 -3.67 8.45 9.66
C LEU A 245 -3.19 7.07 9.19
N GLU A 246 -1.91 6.93 8.81
CA GLU A 246 -1.28 5.65 8.49
C GLU A 246 -1.47 4.65 9.62
N ARG A 247 -1.12 5.03 10.87
CA ARG A 247 -1.26 4.15 12.03
C ARG A 247 -2.73 3.78 12.32
N ALA A 248 -3.64 4.73 12.21
CA ALA A 248 -5.07 4.47 12.37
C ALA A 248 -5.62 3.51 11.31
N HIS A 249 -5.19 3.66 10.06
CA HIS A 249 -5.54 2.76 8.96
C HIS A 249 -5.00 1.34 9.21
N GLN A 250 -3.71 1.22 9.56
CA GLN A 250 -3.09 -0.08 9.82
C GLN A 250 -3.71 -0.77 11.06
N ALA A 251 -4.07 -0.01 12.09
CA ALA A 251 -4.77 -0.55 13.26
C ALA A 251 -6.14 -1.15 12.89
N ARG A 252 -6.86 -0.57 11.93
CA ARG A 252 -8.14 -1.14 11.41
C ARG A 252 -7.90 -2.46 10.69
N GLN A 253 -6.87 -2.53 9.84
CA GLN A 253 -6.52 -3.76 9.13
C GLN A 253 -6.11 -4.87 10.11
N ALA A 254 -5.26 -4.53 11.09
CA ALA A 254 -4.85 -5.46 12.15
C ALA A 254 -6.05 -5.98 12.95
N ARG A 255 -6.99 -5.08 13.32
CA ARG A 255 -8.22 -5.47 14.02
C ARG A 255 -9.06 -6.45 13.21
N ALA A 256 -9.30 -6.17 11.93
CA ALA A 256 -10.06 -7.05 11.06
C ALA A 256 -9.44 -8.46 10.94
N LEU A 257 -8.11 -8.54 10.87
CA LEU A 257 -7.39 -9.83 10.88
C LEU A 257 -7.57 -10.56 12.21
N MET A 258 -7.46 -9.89 13.35
CA MET A 258 -7.68 -10.50 14.67
C MET A 258 -9.13 -10.96 14.86
N GLU A 259 -10.11 -10.19 14.39
CA GLU A 259 -11.52 -10.59 14.39
C GLU A 259 -11.79 -11.80 13.49
N ALA A 260 -10.98 -11.98 12.43
CA ALA A 260 -10.99 -13.17 11.58
C ALA A 260 -10.19 -14.36 12.16
N GLY A 261 -9.58 -14.22 13.35
CA GLY A 261 -8.90 -15.31 14.06
C GLY A 261 -7.38 -15.35 13.91
N VAL A 262 -6.76 -14.36 13.24
CA VAL A 262 -5.30 -14.26 13.15
C VAL A 262 -4.72 -13.76 14.47
N ARG A 263 -3.67 -14.39 14.95
CA ARG A 263 -2.95 -13.96 16.14
C ARG A 263 -1.84 -12.97 15.77
N LEU A 264 -2.02 -11.69 16.08
CA LEU A 264 -0.97 -10.66 15.97
C LEU A 264 -0.34 -10.42 17.34
N MET A 265 1.00 -10.59 17.46
CA MET A 265 1.71 -10.36 18.71
C MET A 265 1.77 -8.88 19.09
N ASP A 266 1.87 -7.99 18.10
CA ASP A 266 1.81 -6.55 18.28
C ASP A 266 1.07 -5.88 17.12
N PRO A 267 -0.24 -5.67 17.25
CA PRO A 267 -1.05 -5.06 16.19
C PRO A 267 -0.65 -3.60 15.87
N ALA A 268 0.04 -2.91 16.78
CA ALA A 268 0.51 -1.54 16.54
C ALA A 268 1.71 -1.47 15.57
N ARG A 269 2.44 -2.57 15.41
CA ARG A 269 3.61 -2.69 14.53
C ARG A 269 3.37 -3.71 13.40
N PHE A 270 2.17 -3.72 12.88
CA PHE A 270 1.74 -4.48 11.71
C PHE A 270 1.49 -3.52 10.56
N ASP A 271 1.94 -3.86 9.34
CA ASP A 271 1.66 -3.10 8.13
C ASP A 271 1.19 -4.00 6.99
N LEU A 272 0.07 -3.64 6.38
CA LEU A 272 -0.40 -4.18 5.11
C LEU A 272 -0.45 -3.04 4.09
N ARG A 273 0.24 -3.21 2.95
CA ARG A 273 0.46 -2.14 1.97
C ARG A 273 0.05 -2.56 0.56
N ASP A 274 -0.49 -1.62 -0.20
CA ASP A 274 -0.64 -1.75 -1.64
C ASP A 274 0.76 -1.75 -2.32
N ASP A 275 0.92 -2.53 -3.38
CA ASP A 275 2.02 -2.33 -4.32
C ASP A 275 1.59 -1.37 -5.44
N ALA A 276 1.75 -0.09 -5.19
CA ALA A 276 1.36 0.95 -6.15
C ALA A 276 2.13 0.87 -7.48
N ARG A 277 3.35 0.31 -7.48
CA ARG A 277 4.15 0.17 -8.70
C ARG A 277 3.57 -0.84 -9.67
N ARG A 278 2.88 -1.86 -9.13
CA ARG A 278 2.23 -2.93 -9.90
C ARG A 278 0.71 -2.79 -9.96
N GLY A 279 0.15 -1.78 -9.30
CA GLY A 279 -1.29 -1.59 -9.20
C GLY A 279 -2.00 -2.69 -8.41
N VAL A 280 -1.28 -3.41 -7.52
CA VAL A 280 -1.83 -4.51 -6.72
C VAL A 280 -2.23 -4.01 -5.35
N ARG A 281 -3.47 -4.30 -4.96
CA ARG A 281 -3.97 -4.00 -3.62
C ARG A 281 -3.30 -4.85 -2.57
N GLY A 282 -3.10 -4.26 -1.38
CA GLY A 282 -2.69 -4.98 -0.19
C GLY A 282 -3.81 -5.90 0.27
N GLU A 283 -3.60 -7.20 0.15
CA GLU A 283 -4.52 -8.24 0.56
C GLU A 283 -3.76 -9.32 1.31
N LEU A 284 -4.14 -9.58 2.55
CA LEU A 284 -3.59 -10.64 3.38
C LEU A 284 -4.69 -11.63 3.73
N LEU A 285 -4.59 -12.83 3.14
CA LEU A 285 -5.52 -13.93 3.35
C LEU A 285 -4.86 -14.95 4.27
N CYS A 286 -5.44 -15.18 5.44
CA CYS A 286 -4.91 -16.12 6.43
C CYS A 286 -5.89 -17.26 6.67
N GLY A 287 -5.36 -18.48 6.76
CA GLY A 287 -6.07 -19.65 7.30
C GLY A 287 -6.20 -19.57 8.82
N PRO A 288 -6.87 -20.58 9.43
CA PRO A 288 -6.96 -20.69 10.89
C PRO A 288 -5.59 -20.78 11.56
N ASP A 289 -5.51 -20.33 12.82
CA ASP A 289 -4.34 -20.48 13.69
C ASP A 289 -3.02 -19.91 13.13
N VAL A 290 -3.11 -18.91 12.23
CA VAL A 290 -1.94 -18.18 11.76
C VAL A 290 -1.45 -17.23 12.85
N GLU A 291 -0.14 -17.29 13.12
CA GLU A 291 0.53 -16.38 14.05
C GLU A 291 1.49 -15.45 13.31
N ILE A 292 1.41 -14.15 13.60
CA ILE A 292 2.27 -13.10 13.01
C ILE A 292 2.93 -12.30 14.14
N ASP A 293 4.25 -12.30 14.16
CA ASP A 293 5.05 -11.60 15.16
C ASP A 293 5.23 -10.11 14.80
N VAL A 294 5.90 -9.40 15.68
CA VAL A 294 6.06 -7.95 15.65
C VAL A 294 6.81 -7.44 14.43
N GLY A 295 6.39 -6.28 13.93
CA GLY A 295 7.11 -5.54 12.90
C GLY A 295 7.07 -6.15 11.50
N CYS A 296 6.11 -7.05 11.25
CA CYS A 296 5.93 -7.64 9.94
C CYS A 296 5.28 -6.67 8.95
N ILE A 297 5.77 -6.65 7.71
CA ILE A 297 5.26 -5.83 6.61
C ILE A 297 4.83 -6.73 5.47
N PHE A 298 3.57 -6.63 5.09
CA PHE A 298 3.00 -7.33 3.95
C PHE A 298 2.72 -6.35 2.80
N THR A 299 3.01 -6.73 1.56
CA THR A 299 2.78 -5.86 0.40
C THR A 299 2.13 -6.64 -0.74
N GLY A 300 1.12 -6.04 -1.38
CA GLY A 300 0.35 -6.69 -2.43
C GLY A 300 -0.40 -7.92 -1.90
N ARG A 301 -0.57 -8.94 -2.74
CA ARG A 301 -1.33 -10.13 -2.35
C ARG A 301 -0.44 -11.18 -1.68
N VAL A 302 -0.78 -11.52 -0.43
CA VAL A 302 -0.12 -12.58 0.35
C VAL A 302 -1.17 -13.54 0.90
N GLU A 303 -0.94 -14.84 0.71
CA GLU A 303 -1.78 -15.91 1.23
C GLU A 303 -0.98 -16.76 2.22
N ILE A 304 -1.54 -16.99 3.41
CA ILE A 304 -0.89 -17.75 4.50
C ILE A 304 -1.82 -18.88 4.95
N GLY A 305 -1.36 -20.11 4.84
CA GLY A 305 -2.12 -21.31 5.20
C GLY A 305 -2.21 -21.53 6.71
N GLU A 306 -3.12 -22.44 7.09
CA GLU A 306 -3.41 -22.84 8.47
C GLU A 306 -2.16 -23.15 9.28
N GLY A 307 -2.09 -22.65 10.53
CA GLY A 307 -1.03 -22.93 11.49
C GLY A 307 0.35 -22.41 11.10
N ALA A 308 0.48 -21.64 10.04
CA ALA A 308 1.77 -21.06 9.66
C ALA A 308 2.18 -19.93 10.63
N GLN A 309 3.50 -19.83 10.84
CA GLN A 309 4.08 -18.85 11.78
C GLN A 309 5.01 -17.90 11.04
N ILE A 310 4.78 -16.60 11.22
CA ILE A 310 5.59 -15.54 10.64
C ILE A 310 6.36 -14.83 11.76
N GLY A 311 7.66 -15.00 11.77
CA GLY A 311 8.56 -14.43 12.78
C GLY A 311 8.75 -12.93 12.63
N ALA A 312 9.31 -12.32 13.65
CA ALA A 312 9.45 -10.87 13.76
C ALA A 312 10.21 -10.23 12.59
N HIS A 313 9.79 -9.02 12.21
CA HIS A 313 10.45 -8.18 11.20
C HIS A 313 10.59 -8.81 9.81
N CYS A 314 9.69 -9.72 9.45
CA CYS A 314 9.61 -10.23 8.10
C CYS A 314 8.98 -9.22 7.15
N CYS A 315 9.53 -9.13 5.92
CA CYS A 315 8.94 -8.37 4.80
C CYS A 315 8.50 -9.37 3.73
N ILE A 316 7.20 -9.44 3.47
CA ILE A 316 6.62 -10.46 2.59
C ILE A 316 5.72 -9.78 1.54
N ALA A 317 6.05 -10.01 0.27
CA ALA A 317 5.29 -9.47 -0.85
C ALA A 317 5.01 -10.56 -1.90
N HIS A 318 3.77 -10.57 -2.45
CA HIS A 318 3.37 -11.43 -3.56
C HIS A 318 3.75 -12.90 -3.35
N ALA A 319 3.31 -13.47 -2.24
CA ALA A 319 3.71 -14.82 -1.82
C ALA A 319 2.54 -15.68 -1.37
N ARG A 320 2.69 -16.99 -1.55
CA ARG A 320 1.82 -18.01 -0.96
C ARG A 320 2.64 -18.88 -0.01
N ILE A 321 2.23 -18.92 1.24
CA ILE A 321 2.86 -19.68 2.32
C ILE A 321 1.85 -20.75 2.74
N ALA A 322 2.21 -22.02 2.58
CA ALA A 322 1.31 -23.12 2.87
C ALA A 322 1.22 -23.44 4.37
N ALA A 323 0.32 -24.34 4.72
CA ALA A 323 0.03 -24.71 6.09
C ALA A 323 1.26 -25.20 6.87
N GLY A 324 1.36 -24.81 8.14
CA GLY A 324 2.42 -25.20 9.06
C GLY A 324 3.83 -24.72 8.71
N ALA A 325 3.99 -23.90 7.67
CA ALA A 325 5.28 -23.33 7.34
C ALA A 325 5.73 -22.30 8.40
N VAL A 326 7.04 -22.25 8.67
CA VAL A 326 7.63 -21.31 9.63
C VAL A 326 8.60 -20.37 8.89
N ILE A 327 8.27 -19.10 8.90
CA ILE A 327 9.14 -18.04 8.40
C ILE A 327 9.85 -17.41 9.59
N HIS A 328 11.13 -17.67 9.73
CA HIS A 328 11.93 -17.15 10.82
C HIS A 328 12.21 -15.64 10.69
N PRO A 329 12.54 -14.94 11.82
CA PRO A 329 12.72 -13.50 11.85
C PRO A 329 13.68 -12.95 10.77
N PHE A 330 13.42 -11.69 10.36
CA PHE A 330 14.23 -10.96 9.37
C PHE A 330 14.32 -11.60 7.99
N THR A 331 13.36 -12.44 7.64
CA THR A 331 13.27 -13.03 6.30
C THR A 331 12.61 -12.05 5.32
N HIS A 332 13.19 -11.94 4.12
CA HIS A 332 12.67 -11.11 3.05
C HIS A 332 12.15 -11.98 1.89
N ILE A 333 10.87 -11.89 1.60
CA ILE A 333 10.20 -12.59 0.50
C ILE A 333 9.59 -11.54 -0.42
N ASP A 334 10.01 -11.53 -1.69
CA ASP A 334 9.39 -10.67 -2.70
C ASP A 334 9.20 -11.44 -4.01
N GLY A 335 7.95 -11.79 -4.29
CA GLY A 335 7.59 -12.54 -5.47
C GLY A 335 7.44 -11.72 -6.74
N GLU A 336 7.34 -10.40 -6.64
CA GLU A 336 7.05 -9.52 -7.77
C GLU A 336 5.85 -10.05 -8.61
N ALA A 337 6.01 -10.08 -9.94
CA ALA A 337 4.97 -10.60 -10.85
C ALA A 337 4.97 -12.15 -10.94
N ALA A 338 6.13 -12.79 -10.70
CA ALA A 338 6.24 -14.26 -10.79
C ALA A 338 5.72 -14.98 -9.53
N GLY A 339 5.62 -14.26 -8.41
CA GLY A 339 5.26 -14.85 -7.13
C GLY A 339 6.38 -15.64 -6.47
N VAL A 340 6.15 -15.99 -5.20
CA VAL A 340 6.93 -16.94 -4.40
C VAL A 340 5.95 -17.96 -3.79
N ARG A 341 6.36 -19.23 -3.78
CA ARG A 341 5.60 -20.31 -3.13
C ARG A 341 6.44 -20.98 -2.07
N VAL A 342 5.89 -21.11 -0.86
CA VAL A 342 6.50 -21.83 0.26
C VAL A 342 5.59 -23.01 0.61
N GLY A 343 6.11 -24.22 0.53
CA GLY A 343 5.38 -25.47 0.76
C GLY A 343 5.05 -25.73 2.23
N ALA A 344 4.17 -26.69 2.45
CA ALA A 344 3.72 -27.04 3.78
C ALA A 344 4.87 -27.53 4.67
N GLY A 345 4.90 -27.09 5.93
CA GLY A 345 5.93 -27.45 6.89
C GLY A 345 7.35 -26.96 6.54
N ALA A 346 7.50 -26.12 5.54
CA ALA A 346 8.81 -25.57 5.19
C ALA A 346 9.33 -24.60 6.26
N LEU A 347 10.65 -24.57 6.46
CA LEU A 347 11.34 -23.68 7.39
C LEU A 347 12.20 -22.69 6.58
N VAL A 348 11.96 -21.39 6.75
CA VAL A 348 12.64 -20.34 5.97
C VAL A 348 13.24 -19.28 6.88
N GLY A 349 14.55 -19.08 6.80
CA GLY A 349 15.28 -18.09 7.57
C GLY A 349 16.02 -18.66 8.79
N PRO A 350 16.48 -17.79 9.72
CA PRO A 350 16.39 -16.32 9.67
C PRO A 350 17.29 -15.68 8.60
N PHE A 351 17.02 -14.41 8.25
CA PHE A 351 17.83 -13.66 7.25
C PHE A 351 17.90 -14.33 5.88
N ALA A 352 16.88 -15.09 5.50
CA ALA A 352 16.78 -15.66 4.16
C ALA A 352 16.15 -14.65 3.18
N ARG A 353 16.45 -14.83 1.89
CA ARG A 353 15.86 -14.03 0.83
C ARG A 353 15.25 -14.92 -0.25
N LEU A 354 13.92 -14.88 -0.37
CA LEU A 354 13.22 -15.51 -1.49
C LEU A 354 12.83 -14.46 -2.51
N ARG A 355 13.22 -14.69 -3.76
CA ARG A 355 13.03 -13.77 -4.88
C ARG A 355 12.03 -14.33 -5.90
N PRO A 356 11.64 -13.52 -6.92
CA PRO A 356 10.67 -13.93 -7.91
C PRO A 356 10.96 -15.32 -8.51
N GLY A 357 9.90 -16.15 -8.56
CA GLY A 357 9.99 -17.52 -9.08
C GLY A 357 10.65 -18.53 -8.15
N ALA A 358 10.84 -18.22 -6.86
CA ALA A 358 11.24 -19.22 -5.88
C ALA A 358 10.05 -20.11 -5.51
N GLU A 359 10.19 -21.42 -5.68
CA GLU A 359 9.20 -22.44 -5.35
C GLU A 359 9.81 -23.47 -4.40
N LEU A 360 9.35 -23.48 -3.16
CA LEU A 360 9.78 -24.43 -2.14
C LEU A 360 8.70 -25.48 -1.96
N GLY A 361 9.07 -26.74 -2.12
CA GLY A 361 8.21 -27.90 -1.83
C GLY A 361 7.97 -28.10 -0.33
N PRO A 362 7.18 -29.13 0.03
CA PRO A 362 6.95 -29.45 1.43
C PRO A 362 8.24 -29.77 2.19
N GLU A 363 8.30 -29.34 3.46
CA GLU A 363 9.41 -29.62 4.38
C GLU A 363 10.81 -29.19 3.86
N VAL A 364 10.85 -28.23 2.95
CA VAL A 364 12.10 -27.60 2.50
C VAL A 364 12.67 -26.73 3.62
N HIS A 365 13.99 -26.82 3.84
CA HIS A 365 14.69 -25.99 4.80
C HIS A 365 15.61 -25.00 4.08
N ILE A 366 15.32 -23.69 4.22
CA ILE A 366 16.18 -22.59 3.76
C ILE A 366 16.66 -21.85 5.01
N GLY A 367 17.94 -21.93 5.30
CA GLY A 367 18.50 -21.34 6.51
C GLY A 367 19.04 -19.91 6.31
N ASN A 368 19.92 -19.49 7.22
CA ASN A 368 20.38 -18.12 7.31
C ASN A 368 21.30 -17.72 6.14
N PHE A 369 21.07 -16.50 5.65
CA PHE A 369 21.82 -15.89 4.53
C PHE A 369 21.79 -16.75 3.25
N VAL A 370 20.69 -17.43 3.00
CA VAL A 370 20.43 -18.16 1.76
C VAL A 370 19.52 -17.32 0.87
N GLU A 371 19.92 -17.18 -0.40
CA GLU A 371 19.10 -16.54 -1.42
C GLU A 371 18.61 -17.57 -2.44
N VAL A 372 17.31 -17.57 -2.73
CA VAL A 372 16.67 -18.42 -3.76
C VAL A 372 15.97 -17.54 -4.77
N LYS A 373 16.27 -17.74 -6.08
CA LYS A 373 15.68 -16.98 -7.18
C LYS A 373 15.37 -17.89 -8.37
N ASN A 374 14.16 -17.79 -8.92
CA ASN A 374 13.74 -18.53 -10.11
C ASN A 374 14.17 -20.03 -10.07
N SER A 375 13.92 -20.64 -8.92
CA SER A 375 14.38 -21.99 -8.61
C SER A 375 13.30 -22.79 -7.88
N SER A 376 13.21 -24.07 -8.22
CA SER A 376 12.33 -25.02 -7.55
C SER A 376 13.13 -25.99 -6.68
N LEU A 377 12.74 -26.16 -5.43
CA LEU A 377 13.30 -27.13 -4.51
C LEU A 377 12.18 -28.13 -4.15
N ALA A 378 12.40 -29.40 -4.42
CA ALA A 378 11.46 -30.47 -4.12
C ALA A 378 11.45 -30.82 -2.62
N ALA A 379 10.52 -31.71 -2.21
CA ALA A 379 10.25 -32.04 -0.82
C ALA A 379 11.51 -32.42 -0.04
N GLY A 380 11.68 -31.88 1.17
CA GLY A 380 12.77 -32.19 2.09
C GLY A 380 14.16 -31.72 1.65
N ALA A 381 14.29 -30.96 0.57
CA ALA A 381 15.56 -30.36 0.17
C ALA A 381 16.01 -29.32 1.20
N LYS A 382 17.34 -29.22 1.42
CA LYS A 382 17.93 -28.36 2.46
C LYS A 382 19.07 -27.51 1.91
N ALA A 383 19.01 -26.20 2.18
CA ALA A 383 20.09 -25.23 1.96
C ALA A 383 20.16 -24.33 3.19
N ASN A 384 20.98 -24.69 4.18
CA ASN A 384 20.86 -24.12 5.52
C ASN A 384 21.76 -22.91 5.80
N HIS A 385 22.81 -22.66 5.00
CA HIS A 385 23.78 -21.66 5.35
C HIS A 385 24.42 -20.98 4.12
N LEU A 386 24.44 -19.64 4.06
CA LEU A 386 25.31 -18.84 3.21
C LEU A 386 25.31 -19.28 1.72
N ALA A 387 24.16 -19.60 1.14
CA ALA A 387 24.09 -20.22 -0.18
C ALA A 387 23.32 -19.36 -1.19
N TYR A 388 23.62 -19.55 -2.48
CA TYR A 388 22.84 -18.97 -3.57
C TYR A 388 22.35 -20.06 -4.52
N LEU A 389 21.03 -20.10 -4.70
CA LEU A 389 20.33 -20.95 -5.67
C LEU A 389 19.59 -20.05 -6.67
N GLY A 390 20.17 -19.85 -7.84
CA GLY A 390 19.59 -19.11 -8.94
C GLY A 390 19.42 -19.98 -10.17
N ASP A 391 18.24 -19.90 -10.81
CA ASP A 391 17.90 -20.67 -12.01
C ASP A 391 18.20 -22.17 -11.85
N ALA A 392 17.80 -22.76 -10.72
CA ALA A 392 18.08 -24.15 -10.34
C ALA A 392 16.79 -24.99 -10.23
N THR A 393 16.93 -26.27 -10.54
CA THR A 393 15.95 -27.32 -10.19
C THR A 393 16.60 -28.28 -9.23
N VAL A 394 16.09 -28.36 -8.00
CA VAL A 394 16.67 -29.17 -6.91
C VAL A 394 15.68 -30.27 -6.55
N GLY A 395 16.14 -31.50 -6.65
CA GLY A 395 15.37 -32.71 -6.37
C GLY A 395 15.08 -32.89 -4.88
N GLU A 396 14.30 -33.93 -4.59
CA GLU A 396 13.92 -34.30 -3.23
C GLU A 396 15.15 -34.64 -2.37
N ARG A 397 15.08 -34.30 -1.08
CA ARG A 397 16.06 -34.64 -0.04
C ARG A 397 17.51 -34.24 -0.34
N VAL A 398 17.71 -33.36 -1.32
CA VAL A 398 19.04 -32.80 -1.61
C VAL A 398 19.55 -32.04 -0.41
N ASN A 399 20.82 -32.26 -0.06
CA ASN A 399 21.53 -31.44 0.91
C ASN A 399 22.50 -30.49 0.19
N TYR A 400 22.22 -29.20 0.21
CA TYR A 400 23.03 -28.16 -0.44
C TYR A 400 23.96 -27.51 0.59
N GLY A 401 25.27 -27.75 0.46
CA GLY A 401 26.26 -27.37 1.45
C GLY A 401 26.48 -25.89 1.60
N ALA A 402 26.93 -25.49 2.78
CA ALA A 402 27.19 -24.09 3.15
C ALA A 402 28.17 -23.40 2.19
N GLY A 403 27.88 -22.16 1.83
CA GLY A 403 28.74 -21.36 0.94
C GLY A 403 28.70 -21.78 -0.53
N SER A 404 27.85 -22.73 -0.91
CA SER A 404 27.77 -23.20 -2.29
C SER A 404 26.87 -22.31 -3.13
N ILE A 405 27.21 -22.15 -4.42
CA ILE A 405 26.50 -21.29 -5.36
C ILE A 405 26.24 -21.97 -6.70
N THR A 406 25.10 -21.67 -7.31
CA THR A 406 24.85 -21.93 -8.72
C THR A 406 25.35 -20.74 -9.53
N ALA A 407 26.46 -20.90 -10.30
CA ALA A 407 26.95 -19.87 -11.21
C ALA A 407 26.14 -19.91 -12.50
N ASN A 408 25.01 -19.20 -12.51
CA ASN A 408 23.95 -19.30 -13.52
C ASN A 408 24.04 -18.26 -14.64
N TYR A 409 25.04 -17.38 -14.65
CA TYR A 409 25.16 -16.27 -15.62
C TYR A 409 26.52 -16.25 -16.28
N ASP A 410 26.56 -16.25 -17.62
CA ASP A 410 27.78 -16.28 -18.42
C ASP A 410 28.26 -14.89 -18.90
N GLY A 411 27.59 -13.83 -18.47
CA GLY A 411 27.84 -12.46 -18.92
C GLY A 411 26.77 -11.96 -19.92
N ALA A 412 26.03 -12.85 -20.56
CA ALA A 412 24.97 -12.52 -21.50
C ALA A 412 23.65 -13.29 -21.22
N HIS A 413 23.73 -14.57 -20.91
CA HIS A 413 22.59 -15.46 -20.77
C HIS A 413 22.59 -16.15 -19.40
N LYS A 414 21.40 -16.59 -18.97
CA LYS A 414 21.22 -17.42 -17.78
C LYS A 414 21.05 -18.87 -18.17
N HIS A 415 21.69 -19.74 -17.41
CA HIS A 415 21.68 -21.16 -17.59
C HIS A 415 21.18 -21.87 -16.33
N ARG A 416 20.58 -23.05 -16.49
CA ARG A 416 19.97 -23.80 -15.39
C ARG A 416 20.94 -24.84 -14.84
N THR A 417 20.97 -24.94 -13.50
CA THR A 417 21.56 -26.04 -12.77
C THR A 417 20.46 -27.02 -12.38
N VAL A 418 20.69 -28.32 -12.64
CA VAL A 418 19.81 -29.39 -12.19
C VAL A 418 20.56 -30.24 -11.14
N ILE A 419 19.94 -30.41 -9.97
CA ILE A 419 20.45 -31.28 -8.91
C ILE A 419 19.37 -32.33 -8.66
N GLU A 420 19.65 -33.57 -9.02
CA GLU A 420 18.70 -34.66 -8.91
C GLU A 420 18.53 -35.11 -7.44
N ALA A 421 17.52 -35.95 -7.18
CA ALA A 421 17.15 -36.37 -5.85
C ALA A 421 18.31 -37.02 -5.07
N ASP A 422 18.30 -36.86 -3.74
CA ASP A 422 19.27 -37.47 -2.81
C ASP A 422 20.73 -37.05 -3.02
N ALA A 423 20.99 -36.03 -3.89
CA ALA A 423 22.34 -35.55 -4.11
C ALA A 423 22.85 -34.73 -2.91
N HIS A 424 24.15 -34.80 -2.68
CA HIS A 424 24.85 -34.10 -1.60
C HIS A 424 25.89 -33.14 -2.17
N ILE A 425 25.68 -31.84 -2.03
CA ILE A 425 26.63 -30.82 -2.44
C ILE A 425 27.49 -30.44 -1.23
N GLY A 426 28.79 -30.61 -1.33
CA GLY A 426 29.73 -30.21 -0.27
C GLY A 426 29.75 -28.69 -0.07
N SER A 427 30.34 -28.24 1.03
CA SER A 427 30.48 -26.81 1.31
C SER A 427 31.42 -26.09 0.34
N ASN A 428 31.18 -24.80 0.10
CA ASN A 428 31.96 -23.92 -0.78
C ASN A 428 32.13 -24.47 -2.20
N CYS A 429 31.11 -25.10 -2.75
CA CYS A 429 31.09 -25.57 -4.12
C CYS A 429 30.56 -24.52 -5.08
N VAL A 430 31.10 -24.46 -6.29
CA VAL A 430 30.59 -23.65 -7.40
C VAL A 430 30.09 -24.60 -8.49
N LEU A 431 28.77 -24.55 -8.77
CA LEU A 431 28.16 -25.29 -9.87
C LEU A 431 27.99 -24.36 -11.06
N VAL A 432 28.85 -24.53 -12.08
CA VAL A 432 28.87 -23.68 -13.27
C VAL A 432 27.80 -24.19 -14.26
N ALA A 433 26.70 -23.48 -14.37
CA ALA A 433 25.61 -23.84 -15.26
C ALA A 433 25.95 -23.63 -16.76
N PRO A 434 25.42 -24.47 -17.69
CA PRO A 434 24.47 -25.54 -17.43
C PRO A 434 25.14 -26.82 -16.92
N VAL A 435 24.65 -27.37 -15.82
CA VAL A 435 25.21 -28.61 -15.24
C VAL A 435 24.12 -29.41 -14.54
N THR A 436 24.22 -30.74 -14.61
CA THR A 436 23.37 -31.68 -13.87
C THR A 436 24.19 -32.49 -12.88
N ILE A 437 23.78 -32.50 -11.62
CA ILE A 437 24.33 -33.39 -10.59
C ILE A 437 23.39 -34.60 -10.50
N GLY A 438 23.91 -35.79 -10.86
CA GLY A 438 23.12 -37.02 -10.90
C GLY A 438 22.60 -37.44 -9.54
N ALA A 439 21.49 -38.18 -9.53
CA ALA A 439 20.80 -38.64 -8.31
C ALA A 439 21.73 -39.41 -7.37
N GLY A 440 21.63 -39.14 -6.05
CA GLY A 440 22.49 -39.75 -5.04
C GLY A 440 23.98 -39.40 -5.16
N GLY A 441 24.33 -38.50 -6.11
CA GLY A 441 25.70 -38.05 -6.32
C GLY A 441 26.22 -37.17 -5.19
N THR A 442 27.53 -37.19 -4.95
CA THR A 442 28.18 -36.35 -3.95
C THR A 442 29.21 -35.45 -4.62
N VAL A 443 29.12 -34.15 -4.36
CA VAL A 443 30.16 -33.18 -4.76
C VAL A 443 31.06 -32.90 -3.56
N GLY A 444 32.38 -33.17 -3.71
CA GLY A 444 33.34 -32.92 -2.65
C GLY A 444 33.52 -31.43 -2.36
N GLY A 445 33.57 -31.06 -1.07
CA GLY A 445 33.66 -29.64 -0.64
C GLY A 445 34.79 -28.87 -1.31
N GLY A 446 34.58 -27.59 -1.64
CA GLY A 446 35.52 -26.72 -2.32
C GLY A 446 35.70 -27.01 -3.82
N SER A 447 34.80 -27.79 -4.44
CA SER A 447 34.87 -28.14 -5.86
C SER A 447 34.20 -27.12 -6.75
N THR A 448 34.78 -26.86 -7.93
CA THR A 448 34.15 -26.13 -9.02
C THR A 448 33.72 -27.11 -10.10
N ILE A 449 32.44 -27.38 -10.21
CA ILE A 449 31.87 -28.36 -11.13
C ILE A 449 31.43 -27.67 -12.41
N THR A 450 32.06 -28.04 -13.54
CA THR A 450 31.83 -27.47 -14.89
C THR A 450 31.23 -28.48 -15.87
N LYS A 451 31.09 -29.74 -15.47
CA LYS A 451 30.52 -30.83 -16.27
C LYS A 451 29.54 -31.64 -15.42
N SER A 452 28.48 -32.10 -16.05
CA SER A 452 27.52 -32.96 -15.37
C SER A 452 28.15 -34.21 -14.76
N THR A 453 27.60 -34.64 -13.60
CA THR A 453 28.12 -35.77 -12.85
C THR A 453 27.20 -36.97 -12.97
N PRO A 454 27.71 -38.21 -13.02
CA PRO A 454 26.84 -39.38 -13.06
C PRO A 454 26.15 -39.63 -11.71
N PRO A 455 25.01 -40.35 -11.71
CA PRO A 455 24.33 -40.77 -10.49
C PRO A 455 25.24 -41.57 -9.55
N GLY A 456 25.07 -41.40 -8.24
CA GLY A 456 25.80 -42.14 -7.19
C GLY A 456 27.30 -41.88 -7.12
N ALA A 457 27.85 -40.98 -7.92
CA ALA A 457 29.27 -40.73 -7.98
C ALA A 457 29.75 -39.69 -6.97
N LEU A 458 30.98 -39.85 -6.49
CA LEU A 458 31.74 -38.77 -5.84
C LEU A 458 32.49 -37.94 -6.89
N SER A 459 32.13 -36.71 -7.03
CA SER A 459 32.76 -35.76 -7.95
C SER A 459 33.59 -34.72 -7.20
N VAL A 460 34.87 -34.59 -7.54
CA VAL A 460 35.82 -33.69 -6.88
C VAL A 460 36.58 -32.91 -7.96
N ALA A 461 36.50 -31.59 -7.91
CA ALA A 461 37.20 -30.69 -8.82
C ALA A 461 37.84 -29.53 -8.04
N ARG A 462 38.98 -29.82 -7.40
CA ARG A 462 39.78 -28.87 -6.61
C ARG A 462 41.27 -29.18 -6.72
N GLY A 463 42.11 -28.18 -6.50
CA GLY A 463 43.57 -28.32 -6.54
C GLY A 463 44.08 -29.26 -5.45
N LYS A 464 45.27 -29.89 -5.70
CA LYS A 464 46.00 -30.67 -4.70
C LYS A 464 46.53 -29.75 -3.61
N GLN A 465 46.32 -30.12 -2.35
CA GLN A 465 46.85 -29.35 -1.22
C GLN A 465 48.39 -29.33 -1.27
N VAL A 466 48.97 -28.13 -1.10
CA VAL A 466 50.41 -27.91 -0.98
C VAL A 466 50.67 -27.25 0.38
N ASN A 467 51.63 -27.82 1.12
CA ASN A 467 52.09 -27.24 2.38
C ASN A 467 53.48 -26.64 2.17
N ILE A 468 53.65 -25.37 2.50
CA ILE A 468 54.93 -24.67 2.40
C ILE A 468 55.51 -24.57 3.81
N SER A 469 56.49 -25.43 4.10
CA SER A 469 57.17 -25.43 5.39
C SER A 469 58.04 -24.17 5.52
N GLY A 470 58.02 -23.56 6.72
CA GLY A 470 58.80 -22.36 7.00
C GLY A 470 58.19 -21.06 6.46
N TRP A 471 56.95 -21.08 5.89
CA TRP A 471 56.30 -19.87 5.43
C TRP A 471 56.10 -18.91 6.59
N GLN A 472 56.54 -17.64 6.42
CA GLN A 472 56.35 -16.57 7.39
C GLN A 472 55.30 -15.58 6.89
N ARG A 473 54.36 -15.23 7.75
CA ARG A 473 53.39 -14.17 7.45
C ARG A 473 54.11 -12.83 7.35
N PRO A 474 53.90 -12.04 6.29
CA PRO A 474 54.40 -10.68 6.21
C PRO A 474 54.02 -9.87 7.44
N ALA A 475 54.99 -9.28 8.14
CA ALA A 475 54.73 -8.37 9.26
C ALA A 475 54.68 -6.92 8.75
N LYS A 476 53.78 -6.12 9.35
CA LYS A 476 53.82 -4.67 9.10
C LYS A 476 55.13 -4.12 9.57
N LYS A 477 55.86 -3.38 8.72
CA LYS A 477 57.00 -2.57 9.17
C LYS A 477 56.51 -1.64 10.28
N PRO A 478 57.20 -1.54 11.42
CA PRO A 478 56.87 -0.52 12.40
C PRO A 478 56.84 0.83 11.72
N ALA A 479 55.83 1.64 11.95
CA ALA A 479 55.82 3.02 11.49
C ALA A 479 57.10 3.67 12.00
N GLY A 480 57.98 4.04 11.09
CA GLY A 480 59.24 4.65 11.46
C GLY A 480 58.97 5.89 12.27
N GLY A 481 59.51 5.90 13.49
CA GLY A 481 59.57 7.12 14.30
C GLY A 481 60.37 8.14 13.49
N GLY A 482 59.65 9.13 12.94
CA GLY A 482 60.32 10.31 12.40
C GLY A 482 61.04 11.03 13.51
N ALA A 483 62.32 11.19 13.35
CA ALA A 483 63.15 12.09 14.16
C ALA A 483 62.78 13.55 13.83
#